data_7e787b4c062cadaa9ef1dd963f015687
#
_entry.id   7e787b4c062cadaa9ef1dd963f015687
#
_cell.length_a   1.000
_cell.length_b   1.000
_cell.length_c   1.000
_cell.angle_alpha   90.00
_cell.angle_beta   90.00
_cell.angle_gamma   90.00
#
_symmetry.space_group_name_H-M   'P 1'
#
loop_
_entity.id
_entity.type
_entity.pdbx_description
1 polymer ?
#
loop_
_entity_poly.entity_id
_entity_poly.type
_entity_poly.pdbx_seq_one_letter_code
_entity_poly.pdbx_strand_id
1 'polypeptide(L)'
;MCGSRAGNILKAAQGANDPRVNRREAEQIVIALRDRGFPVEYILAPDEGHGFARPVNNLALFMESERFLAGYLGGRYQEGGSPESVARLKEITVDPKTVVLAKKVDAAAVGLPKPAIDLQPGTYKYQVTSGMGAQKMNLKVSTAIQDGGASWTAIDTMETPRGTATDTATIEKGSLILRKRNVQQGPVVIDLDFAGDKAAGKMSMNGQDRPISADLGGPLFGDGAGGDQVIASLPLAAGYTTTFRNFDVQTQKVKLLQLSVAGVETVTVPAGKFDAFRVEISSADGGSDKKTIWVAKDSHKVVKGSAVLASMGGAVMTQELTE
;
A
#
# COMPACT_ATOMS: atom_id res chain seq x y z
N MET A 1 -48.26 22.95 9.08
CA MET A 1 -47.75 22.53 7.75
C MET A 1 -46.30 22.07 7.93
N CYS A 2 -46.11 20.77 8.12
CA CYS A 2 -44.79 20.16 8.29
C CYS A 2 -44.29 19.83 6.88
N GLY A 3 -43.55 20.73 6.27
CA GLY A 3 -42.92 20.49 4.99
C GLY A 3 -41.72 19.57 5.21
N SER A 4 -41.87 18.30 4.87
CA SER A 4 -40.78 17.33 4.84
C SER A 4 -39.76 17.76 3.81
N ARG A 5 -38.75 18.50 4.22
CA ARG A 5 -37.49 18.55 3.48
C ARG A 5 -36.77 17.22 3.75
N ALA A 6 -37.26 16.14 3.15
CA ALA A 6 -36.42 14.99 2.88
C ALA A 6 -35.41 15.39 1.80
N GLY A 7 -34.54 16.34 2.13
CA GLY A 7 -33.41 16.69 1.28
C GLY A 7 -32.45 15.51 1.23
N ASN A 8 -31.85 15.27 0.07
CA ASN A 8 -30.80 14.26 -0.09
C ASN A 8 -29.72 14.51 0.93
N ILE A 9 -29.62 13.62 1.92
CA ILE A 9 -28.58 13.62 2.93
C ILE A 9 -27.83 12.30 2.85
N LEU A 10 -26.55 12.36 3.03
CA LEU A 10 -25.69 11.18 2.99
C LEU A 10 -24.76 11.17 4.20
N LYS A 11 -24.61 10.01 4.80
CA LYS A 11 -23.46 9.68 5.62
C LYS A 11 -22.57 8.70 4.88
N ALA A 12 -21.34 9.09 4.62
CA ALA A 12 -20.31 8.25 4.03
C ALA A 12 -19.38 7.74 5.15
N ALA A 13 -19.07 6.43 5.13
CA ALA A 13 -18.08 5.83 6.01
C ALA A 13 -17.13 4.97 5.20
N GLN A 14 -15.82 5.22 5.33
CA GLN A 14 -14.78 4.61 4.50
C GLN A 14 -13.57 4.20 5.35
N GLY A 15 -13.07 2.99 5.14
CA GLY A 15 -11.73 2.61 5.58
C GLY A 15 -10.68 3.18 4.62
N ALA A 16 -9.68 3.90 5.15
CA ALA A 16 -8.67 4.53 4.31
C ALA A 16 -7.77 3.51 3.58
N ASN A 17 -7.74 2.26 4.04
CA ASN A 17 -6.95 1.17 3.47
C ASN A 17 -7.84 0.12 2.77
N ASP A 18 -9.00 0.52 2.27
CA ASP A 18 -9.92 -0.38 1.56
C ASP A 18 -9.30 -0.79 0.20
N PRO A 19 -9.01 -2.10 -0.01
CA PRO A 19 -8.41 -2.59 -1.25
C PRO A 19 -9.43 -2.78 -2.39
N ARG A 20 -10.73 -2.71 -2.09
CA ARG A 20 -11.83 -2.97 -3.03
C ARG A 20 -12.48 -1.69 -3.51
N VAL A 21 -12.67 -0.73 -2.60
CA VAL A 21 -13.29 0.56 -2.87
C VAL A 21 -12.30 1.65 -2.50
N ASN A 22 -11.76 2.32 -3.50
CA ASN A 22 -10.83 3.41 -3.26
C ASN A 22 -11.53 4.54 -2.50
N ARG A 23 -10.90 5.07 -1.46
CA ARG A 23 -11.45 6.20 -0.66
C ARG A 23 -11.84 7.38 -1.55
N ARG A 24 -11.20 7.53 -2.71
CA ARG A 24 -11.54 8.54 -3.71
C ARG A 24 -13.00 8.49 -4.17
N GLU A 25 -13.61 7.30 -4.20
CA GLU A 25 -15.02 7.13 -4.56
C GLU A 25 -15.94 7.80 -3.52
N ALA A 26 -15.67 7.57 -2.24
CA ALA A 26 -16.40 8.24 -1.16
C ALA A 26 -16.14 9.76 -1.17
N GLU A 27 -14.89 10.19 -1.36
CA GLU A 27 -14.52 11.60 -1.43
C GLU A 27 -15.20 12.33 -2.59
N GLN A 28 -15.36 11.70 -3.77
CA GLN A 28 -16.10 12.26 -4.90
C GLN A 28 -17.57 12.52 -4.56
N ILE A 29 -18.22 11.57 -3.88
CA ILE A 29 -19.60 11.72 -3.44
C ILE A 29 -19.72 12.84 -2.41
N VAL A 30 -18.83 12.88 -1.42
CA VAL A 30 -18.78 13.92 -0.38
C VAL A 30 -18.65 15.31 -1.02
N ILE A 31 -17.70 15.48 -1.94
CA ILE A 31 -17.48 16.73 -2.64
C ILE A 31 -18.71 17.12 -3.49
N ALA A 32 -19.26 16.16 -4.24
CA ALA A 32 -20.39 16.42 -5.12
C ALA A 32 -21.65 16.87 -4.36
N LEU A 33 -21.90 16.33 -3.16
CA LEU A 33 -22.99 16.73 -2.30
C LEU A 33 -22.73 18.07 -1.60
N ARG A 34 -21.55 18.24 -1.03
CA ARG A 34 -21.12 19.49 -0.41
C ARG A 34 -21.27 20.67 -1.36
N ASP A 35 -20.75 20.53 -2.59
CA ASP A 35 -20.71 21.62 -3.58
C ASP A 35 -22.12 21.97 -4.11
N ARG A 36 -23.08 21.05 -3.97
CA ARG A 36 -24.51 21.29 -4.25
C ARG A 36 -25.28 21.80 -3.03
N GLY A 37 -24.63 22.00 -1.89
CA GLY A 37 -25.26 22.46 -0.66
C GLY A 37 -26.10 21.41 0.05
N PHE A 38 -25.95 20.13 -0.26
CA PHE A 38 -26.60 19.04 0.48
C PHE A 38 -25.83 18.71 1.74
N PRO A 39 -26.52 18.39 2.86
CA PRO A 39 -25.89 17.90 4.06
C PRO A 39 -25.17 16.57 3.80
N VAL A 40 -23.90 16.50 4.19
CA VAL A 40 -23.10 15.28 4.09
C VAL A 40 -22.23 15.14 5.33
N GLU A 41 -22.16 13.94 5.88
CA GLU A 41 -21.26 13.57 6.97
C GLU A 41 -20.24 12.56 6.44
N TYR A 42 -18.99 12.66 6.89
CA TYR A 42 -17.93 11.79 6.42
C TYR A 42 -17.10 11.22 7.57
N ILE A 43 -17.01 9.90 7.62
CA ILE A 43 -16.16 9.15 8.54
C ILE A 43 -15.08 8.46 7.71
N LEU A 44 -13.80 8.71 8.05
CA LEU A 44 -12.65 8.08 7.40
C LEU A 44 -11.76 7.46 8.48
N ALA A 45 -11.78 6.15 8.59
CA ALA A 45 -10.92 5.43 9.54
C ALA A 45 -9.56 5.11 8.89
N PRO A 46 -8.44 5.72 9.35
CA PRO A 46 -7.13 5.61 8.70
C PRO A 46 -6.49 4.22 8.83
N ASP A 47 -6.99 3.40 9.74
CA ASP A 47 -6.50 2.08 10.10
C ASP A 47 -7.49 0.95 9.74
N GLU A 48 -8.55 1.22 8.96
CA GLU A 48 -9.52 0.24 8.49
C GLU A 48 -9.37 -0.05 6.99
N GLY A 49 -9.78 -1.29 6.64
CA GLY A 49 -9.86 -1.77 5.27
C GLY A 49 -11.29 -1.77 4.73
N HIS A 50 -11.68 -2.87 4.06
CA HIS A 50 -13.04 -3.08 3.54
C HIS A 50 -13.98 -3.49 4.67
N GLY A 51 -14.60 -2.50 5.29
CA GLY A 51 -15.37 -2.63 6.52
C GLY A 51 -14.56 -2.22 7.76
N PHE A 52 -15.28 -1.93 8.85
CA PHE A 52 -14.69 -1.55 10.12
C PHE A 52 -14.56 -2.79 11.02
N ALA A 53 -13.33 -3.31 11.11
CA ALA A 53 -13.04 -4.55 11.84
C ALA A 53 -12.57 -4.31 13.28
N ARG A 54 -11.97 -3.14 13.56
CA ARG A 54 -11.50 -2.81 14.92
C ARG A 54 -12.69 -2.46 15.82
N PRO A 55 -12.82 -3.07 17.01
CA PRO A 55 -13.97 -2.86 17.87
C PRO A 55 -14.26 -1.38 18.18
N VAL A 56 -13.24 -0.58 18.46
CA VAL A 56 -13.40 0.85 18.78
C VAL A 56 -13.93 1.64 17.56
N ASN A 57 -13.47 1.34 16.36
CA ASN A 57 -13.93 1.98 15.12
C ASN A 57 -15.36 1.57 14.81
N ASN A 58 -15.67 0.29 15.00
CA ASN A 58 -17.00 -0.26 14.77
C ASN A 58 -18.02 0.37 15.72
N LEU A 59 -17.71 0.44 17.02
CA LEU A 59 -18.56 1.13 18.01
C LEU A 59 -18.75 2.61 17.68
N ALA A 60 -17.69 3.32 17.30
CA ALA A 60 -17.78 4.72 16.90
C ALA A 60 -18.68 4.91 15.67
N LEU A 61 -18.56 4.02 14.67
CA LEU A 61 -19.41 4.04 13.48
C LEU A 61 -20.89 3.77 13.82
N PHE A 62 -21.18 2.77 14.66
CA PHE A 62 -22.56 2.46 15.04
C PHE A 62 -23.22 3.58 15.84
N MET A 63 -22.54 4.12 16.85
CA MET A 63 -23.03 5.28 17.61
C MET A 63 -23.46 6.41 16.69
N GLU A 64 -22.59 6.76 15.77
CA GLU A 64 -22.83 7.88 14.88
C GLU A 64 -23.89 7.56 13.81
N SER A 65 -24.00 6.30 13.39
CA SER A 65 -25.05 5.85 12.47
C SER A 65 -26.42 5.89 13.11
N GLU A 66 -26.55 5.46 14.38
CA GLU A 66 -27.79 5.56 15.13
C GLU A 66 -28.23 7.02 15.32
N ARG A 67 -27.29 7.90 15.70
CA ARG A 67 -27.57 9.34 15.84
C ARG A 67 -28.06 9.93 14.51
N PHE A 68 -27.38 9.63 13.42
CA PHE A 68 -27.73 10.08 12.08
C PHE A 68 -29.14 9.61 11.69
N LEU A 69 -29.43 8.32 11.82
CA LEU A 69 -30.74 7.75 11.46
C LEU A 69 -31.86 8.33 12.33
N ALA A 70 -31.64 8.47 13.63
CA ALA A 70 -32.65 9.06 14.52
C ALA A 70 -32.95 10.52 14.16
N GLY A 71 -31.97 11.29 13.77
CA GLY A 71 -32.12 12.68 13.36
C GLY A 71 -32.96 12.86 12.10
N TYR A 72 -32.94 11.90 11.16
CA TYR A 72 -33.62 12.01 9.87
C TYR A 72 -34.89 11.14 9.74
N LEU A 73 -34.92 9.99 10.39
CA LEU A 73 -36.04 9.06 10.33
C LEU A 73 -36.91 9.14 11.57
N GLY A 74 -36.45 9.84 12.59
CA GLY A 74 -37.06 9.83 13.93
C GLY A 74 -36.70 8.55 14.69
N GLY A 75 -37.02 8.51 15.97
CA GLY A 75 -36.76 7.36 16.83
C GLY A 75 -35.77 7.68 17.95
N ARG A 76 -35.39 6.64 18.69
CA ARG A 76 -34.43 6.74 19.80
C ARG A 76 -33.09 6.28 19.34
N TYR A 77 -32.04 6.85 19.90
CA TYR A 77 -30.65 6.38 19.78
C TYR A 77 -30.02 6.43 21.18
N GLN A 78 -28.97 5.66 21.37
CA GLN A 78 -28.21 5.72 22.61
C GLN A 78 -27.32 6.97 22.59
N GLU A 79 -27.58 7.89 23.53
CA GLU A 79 -26.72 9.06 23.70
C GLU A 79 -25.38 8.66 24.33
N GLY A 80 -24.27 9.02 23.64
CA GLY A 80 -22.91 8.74 24.08
C GLY A 80 -22.50 7.29 23.89
N GLY A 81 -21.29 6.98 24.36
CA GLY A 81 -20.64 5.67 24.32
C GLY A 81 -19.51 5.61 25.33
N SER A 82 -18.62 4.64 25.20
CA SER A 82 -17.41 4.61 26.01
C SER A 82 -16.54 5.85 25.70
N PRO A 83 -15.79 6.38 26.68
CA PRO A 83 -14.87 7.50 26.43
C PRO A 83 -13.93 7.25 25.24
N GLU A 84 -13.50 6.01 25.06
CA GLU A 84 -12.64 5.60 23.96
C GLU A 84 -13.36 5.70 22.60
N SER A 85 -14.59 5.19 22.48
CA SER A 85 -15.35 5.26 21.22
C SER A 85 -15.75 6.70 20.86
N VAL A 86 -16.07 7.54 21.86
CA VAL A 86 -16.35 8.97 21.65
C VAL A 86 -15.10 9.72 21.16
N ALA A 87 -13.94 9.50 21.80
CA ALA A 87 -12.68 10.09 21.38
C ALA A 87 -12.34 9.63 19.95
N ARG A 88 -12.48 8.34 19.68
CA ARG A 88 -12.21 7.78 18.37
C ARG A 88 -13.12 8.33 17.27
N LEU A 89 -14.41 8.48 17.54
CA LEU A 89 -15.34 9.10 16.59
C LEU A 89 -14.87 10.50 16.19
N LYS A 90 -14.43 11.30 17.16
CA LYS A 90 -13.91 12.64 16.89
C LYS A 90 -12.68 12.61 15.98
N GLU A 91 -11.79 11.63 16.16
CA GLU A 91 -10.57 11.47 15.34
C GLU A 91 -10.86 11.08 13.90
N ILE A 92 -11.87 10.20 13.68
CA ILE A 92 -12.19 9.65 12.36
C ILE A 92 -13.28 10.44 11.62
N THR A 93 -13.91 11.42 12.26
CA THR A 93 -14.87 12.33 11.62
C THR A 93 -14.10 13.39 10.84
N VAL A 94 -14.38 13.48 9.55
CA VAL A 94 -13.75 14.43 8.63
C VAL A 94 -14.72 15.56 8.31
N ASP A 95 -14.26 16.82 8.41
CA ASP A 95 -15.04 17.96 7.93
C ASP A 95 -15.14 17.88 6.39
N PRO A 96 -16.33 17.73 5.82
CA PRO A 96 -16.52 17.64 4.38
C PRO A 96 -15.93 18.83 3.60
N LYS A 97 -15.82 20.00 4.23
CA LYS A 97 -15.23 21.20 3.62
C LYS A 97 -13.74 21.06 3.34
N THR A 98 -13.07 20.20 4.10
CA THR A 98 -11.62 19.96 3.96
C THR A 98 -11.28 18.87 2.95
N VAL A 99 -12.30 18.14 2.47
CA VAL A 99 -12.10 17.04 1.53
C VAL A 99 -11.71 17.59 0.15
N VAL A 100 -10.56 17.17 -0.33
CA VAL A 100 -10.02 17.52 -1.64
C VAL A 100 -9.54 16.25 -2.33
N LEU A 101 -9.93 16.04 -3.58
CA LEU A 101 -9.42 14.91 -4.35
C LEU A 101 -7.94 15.06 -4.64
N ALA A 102 -7.17 14.01 -4.38
CA ALA A 102 -5.79 13.94 -4.84
C ALA A 102 -5.77 14.17 -6.38
N LYS A 103 -4.80 14.97 -6.84
CA LYS A 103 -4.63 15.22 -8.27
C LYS A 103 -4.39 13.89 -8.99
N LYS A 104 -5.18 13.60 -10.00
CA LYS A 104 -4.96 12.39 -10.81
C LYS A 104 -3.64 12.53 -11.56
N VAL A 105 -2.75 11.57 -11.38
CA VAL A 105 -1.51 11.49 -12.15
C VAL A 105 -1.84 10.98 -13.55
N ASP A 106 -1.35 11.68 -14.56
CA ASP A 106 -1.46 11.20 -15.94
C ASP A 106 -0.50 10.02 -16.14
N ALA A 107 -1.05 8.83 -16.31
CA ALA A 107 -0.25 7.63 -16.51
C ALA A 107 0.68 7.72 -17.71
N ALA A 108 0.26 8.40 -18.80
CA ALA A 108 1.07 8.56 -20.00
C ALA A 108 2.31 9.43 -19.75
N ALA A 109 2.24 10.35 -18.78
CA ALA A 109 3.35 11.23 -18.42
C ALA A 109 4.35 10.61 -17.42
N VAL A 110 4.06 9.41 -16.88
CA VAL A 110 4.96 8.76 -15.92
C VAL A 110 6.14 8.12 -16.65
N GLY A 111 7.31 8.71 -16.49
CA GLY A 111 8.58 8.17 -17.01
C GLY A 111 9.15 7.05 -16.13
N LEU A 112 10.24 6.44 -16.60
CA LEU A 112 11.03 5.51 -15.80
C LEU A 112 11.95 6.31 -14.87
N PRO A 113 11.96 6.06 -13.55
CA PRO A 113 12.95 6.65 -12.65
C PRO A 113 14.38 6.24 -13.07
N LYS A 114 15.33 7.14 -12.88
CA LYS A 114 16.75 6.86 -13.20
C LYS A 114 17.51 6.48 -11.93
N PRO A 115 18.06 5.26 -11.83
CA PRO A 115 18.93 4.89 -10.73
C PRO A 115 20.18 5.77 -10.68
N ALA A 116 20.67 6.06 -9.48
CA ALA A 116 21.97 6.72 -9.27
C ALA A 116 23.11 5.69 -9.15
N ILE A 117 22.77 4.50 -8.68
CA ILE A 117 23.69 3.36 -8.55
C ILE A 117 23.00 2.11 -9.08
N ASP A 118 23.78 1.10 -9.43
CA ASP A 118 23.27 -0.23 -9.78
C ASP A 118 23.07 -1.08 -8.51
N LEU A 119 22.35 -2.20 -8.63
CA LEU A 119 22.21 -3.15 -7.55
C LEU A 119 23.57 -3.70 -7.12
N GLN A 120 23.67 -4.10 -5.86
CA GLN A 120 24.86 -4.74 -5.32
C GLN A 120 24.56 -6.21 -5.04
N PRO A 121 25.40 -7.16 -5.47
CA PRO A 121 25.22 -8.56 -5.15
C PRO A 121 25.36 -8.77 -3.63
N GLY A 122 24.54 -9.65 -3.09
CA GLY A 122 24.55 -9.96 -1.65
C GLY A 122 23.24 -10.59 -1.20
N THR A 123 23.22 -10.94 0.07
CA THR A 123 22.01 -11.46 0.73
C THR A 123 21.70 -10.60 1.94
N TYR A 124 20.48 -10.09 1.99
CA TYR A 124 19.93 -9.26 3.07
C TYR A 124 18.91 -10.08 3.83
N LYS A 125 19.10 -10.24 5.14
CA LYS A 125 18.18 -11.01 5.98
C LYS A 125 17.36 -10.08 6.87
N TYR A 126 16.08 -10.34 6.96
CA TYR A 126 15.13 -9.52 7.71
C TYR A 126 14.32 -10.37 8.69
N GLN A 127 14.09 -9.83 9.86
CA GLN A 127 13.01 -10.26 10.73
C GLN A 127 11.76 -9.45 10.37
N VAL A 128 10.68 -10.17 10.08
CA VAL A 128 9.41 -9.54 9.71
C VAL A 128 8.39 -9.81 10.81
N THR A 129 7.77 -8.74 11.28
CA THR A 129 6.64 -8.80 12.20
C THR A 129 5.39 -8.36 11.45
N SER A 130 4.37 -9.21 11.43
CA SER A 130 3.05 -8.88 10.88
C SER A 130 1.99 -9.09 11.95
N GLY A 131 1.00 -8.20 12.02
CA GLY A 131 -0.08 -8.39 12.96
C GLY A 131 -1.13 -7.31 12.94
N MET A 132 -2.29 -7.67 13.50
CA MET A 132 -3.43 -6.81 13.71
C MET A 132 -3.80 -6.88 15.19
N GLY A 133 -3.71 -5.74 15.89
CA GLY A 133 -3.95 -5.69 17.34
C GLY A 133 -2.92 -6.51 18.14
N ALA A 134 -3.41 -7.36 19.03
CA ALA A 134 -2.56 -8.19 19.92
C ALA A 134 -1.93 -9.41 19.23
N GLN A 135 -2.42 -9.82 18.07
CA GLN A 135 -1.87 -10.97 17.35
C GLN A 135 -0.70 -10.54 16.47
N LYS A 136 0.48 -11.03 16.81
CA LYS A 136 1.71 -10.80 16.04
C LYS A 136 2.26 -12.13 15.53
N MET A 137 2.71 -12.14 14.30
CA MET A 137 3.41 -13.25 13.67
C MET A 137 4.80 -12.80 13.27
N ASN A 138 5.81 -13.55 13.65
CA ASN A 138 7.20 -13.31 13.28
C ASN A 138 7.56 -14.25 12.12
N LEU A 139 8.13 -13.69 11.07
CA LEU A 139 8.58 -14.41 9.88
C LEU A 139 10.03 -14.03 9.59
N LYS A 140 10.73 -14.91 8.89
CA LYS A 140 12.05 -14.61 8.34
C LYS A 140 11.92 -14.40 6.85
N VAL A 141 12.50 -13.32 6.38
CA VAL A 141 12.56 -12.97 4.96
C VAL A 141 14.01 -12.73 4.58
N SER A 142 14.41 -13.17 3.41
CA SER A 142 15.70 -12.82 2.84
C SER A 142 15.52 -12.35 1.40
N THR A 143 16.33 -11.38 1.00
CA THR A 143 16.47 -10.91 -0.37
C THR A 143 17.89 -11.20 -0.83
N ALA A 144 18.07 -12.05 -1.85
CA ALA A 144 19.33 -12.31 -2.48
C ALA A 144 19.40 -11.58 -3.83
N ILE A 145 20.47 -10.82 -4.07
CA ILE A 145 20.78 -10.18 -5.35
C ILE A 145 21.99 -10.89 -5.94
N GLN A 146 21.83 -11.42 -7.15
CA GLN A 146 22.85 -12.19 -7.86
C GLN A 146 23.17 -11.55 -9.20
N ASP A 147 24.44 -11.53 -9.56
CA ASP A 147 24.90 -11.07 -10.87
C ASP A 147 24.65 -12.17 -11.93
N GLY A 148 23.79 -11.89 -12.88
CA GLY A 148 23.44 -12.76 -14.02
C GLY A 148 24.09 -12.30 -15.35
N GLY A 149 25.16 -11.48 -15.31
CA GLY A 149 25.82 -10.92 -16.49
C GLY A 149 25.11 -9.66 -16.99
N ALA A 150 24.22 -9.77 -17.96
CA ALA A 150 23.45 -8.63 -18.50
C ALA A 150 22.29 -8.19 -17.62
N SER A 151 21.93 -8.98 -16.62
CA SER A 151 20.83 -8.73 -15.69
C SER A 151 21.19 -9.08 -14.26
N TRP A 152 20.41 -8.59 -13.33
CA TRP A 152 20.36 -9.03 -11.95
C TRP A 152 19.27 -10.07 -11.78
N THR A 153 19.53 -11.08 -10.95
CA THR A 153 18.50 -11.96 -10.42
C THR A 153 18.27 -11.62 -8.96
N ALA A 154 17.09 -11.15 -8.64
CA ALA A 154 16.66 -10.93 -7.25
C ALA A 154 15.77 -12.08 -6.81
N ILE A 155 15.95 -12.56 -5.58
CA ILE A 155 15.17 -13.66 -5.01
C ILE A 155 14.76 -13.27 -3.60
N ASP A 156 13.46 -13.08 -3.41
CA ASP A 156 12.88 -12.92 -2.08
C ASP A 156 12.38 -14.28 -1.59
N THR A 157 12.78 -14.65 -0.40
CA THR A 157 12.37 -15.89 0.26
C THR A 157 11.72 -15.59 1.58
N MET A 158 10.50 -16.11 1.79
CA MET A 158 9.76 -16.00 3.05
C MET A 158 9.54 -17.37 3.65
N GLU A 159 10.03 -17.57 4.87
CA GLU A 159 9.75 -18.77 5.66
C GLU A 159 8.43 -18.61 6.41
N THR A 160 7.49 -19.51 6.15
CA THR A 160 6.18 -19.54 6.81
C THR A 160 5.94 -20.89 7.47
N PRO A 161 5.04 -21.00 8.45
CA PRO A 161 4.66 -22.29 9.03
C PRO A 161 4.09 -23.31 8.04
N ARG A 162 3.67 -22.84 6.85
CA ARG A 162 3.10 -23.66 5.78
C ARG A 162 4.09 -23.99 4.65
N GLY A 163 5.36 -23.65 4.82
CA GLY A 163 6.42 -23.84 3.84
C GLY A 163 7.04 -22.52 3.39
N THR A 164 7.92 -22.62 2.42
CA THR A 164 8.66 -21.48 1.87
C THR A 164 7.89 -20.87 0.69
N ALA A 165 7.77 -19.55 0.68
CA ALA A 165 7.33 -18.80 -0.48
C ALA A 165 8.54 -18.09 -1.10
N THR A 166 8.62 -18.10 -2.45
CA THR A 166 9.68 -17.42 -3.19
C THR A 166 9.09 -16.50 -4.25
N ASP A 167 9.72 -15.37 -4.44
CA ASP A 167 9.51 -14.46 -5.57
C ASP A 167 10.88 -14.25 -6.23
N THR A 168 10.99 -14.48 -7.53
CA THR A 168 12.21 -14.31 -8.29
C THR A 168 12.00 -13.30 -9.41
N ALA A 169 12.85 -12.31 -9.50
CA ALA A 169 12.80 -11.27 -10.52
C ALA A 169 14.10 -11.24 -11.34
N THR A 170 13.98 -11.10 -12.66
CA THR A 170 15.07 -10.74 -13.55
C THR A 170 14.99 -9.25 -13.87
N ILE A 171 16.02 -8.52 -13.51
CA ILE A 171 16.08 -7.06 -13.57
C ILE A 171 17.23 -6.66 -14.49
N GLU A 172 16.96 -5.80 -15.47
CA GLU A 172 17.98 -5.32 -16.43
C GLU A 172 18.99 -4.41 -15.70
N LYS A 173 20.27 -4.63 -15.96
CA LYS A 173 21.33 -3.78 -15.39
C LYS A 173 21.28 -2.36 -15.93
N GLY A 174 21.63 -1.40 -15.10
CA GLY A 174 21.66 0.03 -15.41
C GLY A 174 20.29 0.70 -15.43
N SER A 175 19.30 0.15 -16.13
CA SER A 175 17.93 0.68 -16.16
C SER A 175 17.09 0.25 -14.97
N LEU A 176 17.42 -0.90 -14.38
CA LEU A 176 16.69 -1.59 -13.32
C LEU A 176 15.21 -1.88 -13.66
N ILE A 177 14.92 -2.07 -14.94
CA ILE A 177 13.61 -2.48 -15.43
C ILE A 177 13.39 -3.96 -15.13
N LEU A 178 12.21 -4.28 -14.62
CA LEU A 178 11.76 -5.67 -14.43
C LEU A 178 11.49 -6.32 -15.78
N ARG A 179 12.10 -7.50 -16.03
CA ARG A 179 11.94 -8.27 -17.28
C ARG A 179 11.18 -9.56 -17.08
N LYS A 180 11.37 -10.24 -15.94
CA LYS A 180 10.68 -11.49 -15.61
C LYS A 180 10.36 -11.54 -14.13
N ARG A 181 9.29 -12.23 -13.80
CA ARG A 181 8.94 -12.53 -12.41
C ARG A 181 8.35 -13.93 -12.30
N ASN A 182 8.87 -14.71 -11.36
CA ASN A 182 8.31 -16.00 -10.97
C ASN A 182 7.99 -15.99 -9.49
N VAL A 183 6.73 -16.29 -9.14
CA VAL A 183 6.30 -16.38 -7.74
C VAL A 183 5.86 -17.80 -7.47
N GLN A 184 6.35 -18.37 -6.36
CA GLN A 184 5.94 -19.69 -5.89
C GLN A 184 5.45 -19.59 -4.45
N GLN A 185 4.17 -19.90 -4.22
CA GLN A 185 3.58 -19.86 -2.89
C GLN A 185 2.60 -21.03 -2.72
N GLY A 186 3.07 -22.08 -2.09
CA GLY A 186 2.29 -23.32 -1.97
C GLY A 186 1.88 -23.86 -3.35
N PRO A 187 0.58 -24.07 -3.61
CA PRO A 187 0.09 -24.58 -4.90
C PRO A 187 0.01 -23.50 -6.01
N VAL A 188 0.34 -22.24 -5.70
CA VAL A 188 0.27 -21.14 -6.66
C VAL A 188 1.64 -20.89 -7.25
N VAL A 189 1.71 -20.91 -8.59
CA VAL A 189 2.89 -20.51 -9.37
C VAL A 189 2.46 -19.43 -10.35
N ILE A 190 3.23 -18.33 -10.40
CA ILE A 190 2.98 -17.24 -11.33
C ILE A 190 4.26 -17.03 -12.14
N ASP A 191 4.15 -17.08 -13.47
CA ASP A 191 5.22 -16.81 -14.40
C ASP A 191 4.83 -15.64 -15.29
N LEU A 192 5.64 -14.57 -15.29
CA LEU A 192 5.41 -13.36 -16.04
C LEU A 192 6.67 -12.90 -16.77
N ASP A 193 6.48 -12.56 -18.03
CA ASP A 193 7.44 -11.82 -18.86
C ASP A 193 6.96 -10.38 -19.06
N PHE A 194 7.87 -9.42 -19.01
CA PHE A 194 7.61 -8.00 -19.18
C PHE A 194 8.42 -7.48 -20.39
N ALA A 195 7.71 -7.13 -21.45
CA ALA A 195 8.33 -6.66 -22.69
C ALA A 195 7.73 -5.30 -23.09
N GLY A 196 8.55 -4.25 -22.99
CA GLY A 196 8.11 -2.89 -23.28
C GLY A 196 7.03 -2.43 -22.32
N ASP A 197 5.83 -2.29 -22.83
CA ASP A 197 4.62 -1.86 -22.12
C ASP A 197 3.63 -3.00 -21.85
N LYS A 198 4.06 -4.26 -21.98
CA LYS A 198 3.17 -5.43 -21.83
C LYS A 198 3.68 -6.40 -20.79
N ALA A 199 2.73 -6.98 -20.05
CA ALA A 199 2.93 -8.18 -19.25
C ALA A 199 2.23 -9.36 -19.92
N ALA A 200 2.90 -10.49 -20.00
CA ALA A 200 2.33 -11.74 -20.49
C ALA A 200 2.83 -12.92 -19.66
N GLY A 201 1.97 -13.91 -19.47
CA GLY A 201 2.33 -15.10 -18.73
C GLY A 201 1.15 -15.88 -18.24
N LYS A 202 1.32 -16.55 -17.10
CA LYS A 202 0.24 -17.37 -16.52
C LYS A 202 0.34 -17.44 -15.00
N MET A 203 -0.80 -17.73 -14.39
CA MET A 203 -0.91 -18.19 -13.02
C MET A 203 -1.43 -19.61 -13.02
N SER A 204 -0.70 -20.52 -12.40
CA SER A 204 -1.07 -21.90 -12.20
C SER A 204 -1.50 -22.12 -10.75
N MET A 205 -2.65 -22.77 -10.53
CA MET A 205 -3.11 -23.15 -9.21
C MET A 205 -3.67 -24.57 -9.24
N ASN A 206 -3.09 -25.48 -8.47
CA ASN A 206 -3.43 -26.90 -8.47
C ASN A 206 -3.42 -27.53 -9.89
N GLY A 207 -2.44 -27.14 -10.73
CA GLY A 207 -2.33 -27.65 -12.11
C GLY A 207 -3.27 -27.02 -13.14
N GLN A 208 -4.07 -26.03 -12.73
CA GLN A 208 -4.92 -25.26 -13.65
C GLN A 208 -4.27 -23.95 -14.00
N ASP A 209 -4.00 -23.75 -15.27
CA ASP A 209 -3.38 -22.54 -15.81
C ASP A 209 -4.45 -21.49 -16.15
N ARG A 210 -4.18 -20.24 -15.75
CA ARG A 210 -4.93 -19.05 -16.13
C ARG A 210 -3.98 -18.07 -16.81
N PRO A 211 -4.22 -17.67 -18.07
CA PRO A 211 -3.36 -16.72 -18.75
C PRO A 211 -3.46 -15.34 -18.09
N ILE A 212 -2.35 -14.64 -18.08
CA ILE A 212 -2.25 -13.23 -17.69
C ILE A 212 -1.76 -12.45 -18.90
N SER A 213 -2.47 -11.37 -19.25
CA SER A 213 -2.08 -10.44 -20.30
C SER A 213 -2.57 -9.06 -19.93
N ALA A 214 -1.67 -8.09 -19.84
CA ALA A 214 -1.99 -6.72 -19.47
C ALA A 214 -1.16 -5.71 -20.25
N ASP A 215 -1.77 -4.57 -20.54
CA ASP A 215 -1.09 -3.38 -21.02
C ASP A 215 -0.62 -2.56 -19.81
N LEU A 216 0.69 -2.30 -19.72
CA LEU A 216 1.31 -1.62 -18.60
C LEU A 216 1.44 -0.12 -18.84
N GLY A 217 1.30 0.35 -20.08
CA GLY A 217 1.53 1.73 -20.47
C GLY A 217 2.97 2.21 -20.25
N GLY A 218 3.91 1.29 -20.04
CA GLY A 218 5.34 1.54 -19.85
C GLY A 218 6.01 0.55 -18.91
N PRO A 219 7.34 0.64 -18.74
CA PRO A 219 8.12 -0.30 -17.94
C PRO A 219 7.79 -0.19 -16.45
N LEU A 220 7.94 -1.32 -15.73
CA LEU A 220 7.80 -1.42 -14.28
C LEU A 220 9.12 -1.12 -13.58
N PHE A 221 9.04 -0.51 -12.40
CA PHE A 221 10.20 -0.17 -11.57
C PHE A 221 9.92 -0.50 -10.10
N GLY A 222 10.91 -1.11 -9.42
CA GLY A 222 10.77 -1.46 -8.00
C GLY A 222 9.65 -2.47 -7.71
N ASP A 223 9.32 -3.33 -8.69
CA ASP A 223 8.28 -4.35 -8.59
C ASP A 223 8.89 -5.75 -8.48
N GLY A 224 8.23 -6.65 -7.76
CA GLY A 224 8.70 -8.02 -7.52
C GLY A 224 9.85 -8.10 -6.55
N ALA A 225 10.53 -9.24 -6.59
CA ALA A 225 11.67 -9.52 -5.72
C ALA A 225 12.77 -8.47 -5.85
N GLY A 226 13.36 -8.09 -4.73
CA GLY A 226 14.39 -7.05 -4.68
C GLY A 226 13.88 -5.64 -4.98
N GLY A 227 12.57 -5.43 -5.08
CA GLY A 227 11.99 -4.12 -5.43
C GLY A 227 12.42 -3.00 -4.48
N ASP A 228 12.61 -3.29 -3.19
CA ASP A 228 13.09 -2.31 -2.21
C ASP A 228 14.55 -1.90 -2.49
N GLN A 229 15.39 -2.84 -2.89
CA GLN A 229 16.78 -2.57 -3.29
C GLN A 229 16.83 -1.75 -4.58
N VAL A 230 15.91 -2.01 -5.53
CA VAL A 230 15.76 -1.19 -6.74
C VAL A 230 15.38 0.25 -6.36
N ILE A 231 14.46 0.44 -5.42
CA ILE A 231 14.10 1.77 -4.91
C ILE A 231 15.27 2.44 -4.19
N ALA A 232 16.04 1.68 -3.42
CA ALA A 232 17.22 2.18 -2.72
C ALA A 232 18.33 2.66 -3.66
N SER A 233 18.32 2.24 -4.93
CA SER A 233 19.28 2.69 -5.94
C SER A 233 19.01 4.10 -6.50
N LEU A 234 17.87 4.68 -6.22
CA LEU A 234 17.50 6.03 -6.67
C LEU A 234 18.37 7.12 -6.04
N PRO A 235 18.45 8.32 -6.63
CA PRO A 235 19.21 9.46 -6.10
C PRO A 235 18.50 10.07 -4.88
N LEU A 236 18.44 9.30 -3.79
CA LEU A 236 17.72 9.65 -2.58
C LEU A 236 18.36 10.88 -1.92
N ALA A 237 17.56 11.92 -1.74
CA ALA A 237 17.89 13.13 -1.03
C ALA A 237 16.62 13.70 -0.40
N ALA A 238 16.74 14.52 0.65
CA ALA A 238 15.59 15.18 1.25
C ALA A 238 14.77 15.95 0.19
N GLY A 239 13.48 15.69 0.13
CA GLY A 239 12.57 16.29 -0.87
C GLY A 239 12.59 15.64 -2.25
N TYR A 240 13.41 14.61 -2.49
CA TYR A 240 13.33 13.84 -3.74
C TYR A 240 11.96 13.19 -3.90
N THR A 241 11.37 13.31 -5.07
CA THR A 241 10.07 12.69 -5.41
C THR A 241 10.12 12.08 -6.80
N THR A 242 9.42 10.98 -6.97
CA THR A 242 9.22 10.37 -8.30
C THR A 242 7.93 9.57 -8.31
N THR A 243 7.44 9.24 -9.50
CA THR A 243 6.29 8.36 -9.70
C THR A 243 6.71 7.24 -10.64
N PHE A 244 6.28 6.02 -10.36
CA PHE A 244 6.62 4.84 -11.16
C PHE A 244 5.45 3.87 -11.24
N ARG A 245 5.54 2.92 -12.17
CA ARG A 245 4.55 1.87 -12.39
C ARG A 245 4.90 0.62 -11.62
N ASN A 246 3.88 0.02 -11.04
CA ASN A 246 3.90 -1.28 -10.41
C ASN A 246 2.72 -2.11 -10.95
N PHE A 247 2.80 -3.43 -10.90
CA PHE A 247 1.77 -4.32 -11.43
C PHE A 247 1.21 -5.21 -10.34
N ASP A 248 -0.06 -5.05 -10.07
CA ASP A 248 -0.78 -5.94 -9.17
C ASP A 248 -1.22 -7.20 -9.91
N VAL A 249 -0.52 -8.30 -9.63
CA VAL A 249 -0.76 -9.59 -10.30
C VAL A 249 -2.13 -10.17 -9.97
N GLN A 250 -2.65 -9.92 -8.76
CA GLN A 250 -3.95 -10.46 -8.34
C GLN A 250 -5.11 -9.80 -9.08
N THR A 251 -5.05 -8.48 -9.21
CA THR A 251 -6.09 -7.70 -9.91
C THR A 251 -5.80 -7.49 -11.39
N GLN A 252 -4.59 -7.85 -11.85
CA GLN A 252 -4.06 -7.61 -13.20
C GLN A 252 -4.16 -6.13 -13.62
N LYS A 253 -3.87 -5.24 -12.68
CA LYS A 253 -3.94 -3.79 -12.90
C LYS A 253 -2.60 -3.12 -12.64
N VAL A 254 -2.32 -2.11 -13.45
CA VAL A 254 -1.20 -1.21 -13.19
C VAL A 254 -1.56 -0.27 -12.06
N LYS A 255 -0.65 -0.11 -11.13
CA LYS A 255 -0.70 0.89 -10.06
C LYS A 255 0.37 1.94 -10.31
N LEU A 256 0.01 3.19 -10.16
CA LEU A 256 0.98 4.29 -10.10
C LEU A 256 1.31 4.55 -8.64
N LEU A 257 2.58 4.44 -8.31
CA LEU A 257 3.08 4.70 -6.96
C LEU A 257 3.90 5.98 -6.97
N GLN A 258 3.62 6.84 -6.01
CA GLN A 258 4.38 8.04 -5.73
C GLN A 258 5.35 7.77 -4.58
N LEU A 259 6.60 8.12 -4.80
CA LEU A 259 7.67 8.07 -3.81
C LEU A 259 8.04 9.49 -3.40
N SER A 260 8.27 9.68 -2.09
CA SER A 260 8.86 10.91 -1.54
C SER A 260 9.85 10.58 -0.43
N VAL A 261 10.97 11.31 -0.40
CA VAL A 261 11.94 11.23 0.69
C VAL A 261 11.60 12.31 1.71
N ALA A 262 11.06 11.89 2.86
CA ALA A 262 10.62 12.80 3.92
C ALA A 262 11.79 13.48 4.67
N GLY A 263 12.96 12.81 4.68
CA GLY A 263 14.16 13.32 5.36
C GLY A 263 15.12 12.20 5.73
N VAL A 264 15.99 12.51 6.67
CA VAL A 264 16.95 11.55 7.25
C VAL A 264 16.66 11.41 8.73
N GLU A 265 16.64 10.18 9.21
CA GLU A 265 16.53 9.89 10.64
C GLU A 265 17.42 8.70 11.01
N THR A 266 17.79 8.65 12.28
CA THR A 266 18.57 7.53 12.80
C THR A 266 17.63 6.41 13.20
N VAL A 267 17.83 5.21 12.63
CA VAL A 267 17.08 4.00 12.98
C VAL A 267 17.98 2.95 13.61
N THR A 268 17.45 2.22 14.58
CA THR A 268 18.11 1.08 15.21
C THR A 268 17.35 -0.18 14.87
N VAL A 269 18.06 -1.17 14.31
CA VAL A 269 17.55 -2.48 13.94
C VAL A 269 18.52 -3.55 14.47
N PRO A 270 18.21 -4.86 14.42
CA PRO A 270 19.12 -5.89 14.91
C PRO A 270 20.53 -5.85 14.29
N ALA A 271 20.64 -5.48 13.01
CA ALA A 271 21.92 -5.32 12.32
C ALA A 271 22.77 -4.11 12.78
N GLY A 272 22.20 -3.18 13.57
CA GLY A 272 22.91 -2.01 14.04
C GLY A 272 22.12 -0.72 14.01
N LYS A 273 22.85 0.40 14.09
CA LYS A 273 22.32 1.75 14.06
C LYS A 273 22.75 2.45 12.77
N PHE A 274 21.79 3.07 12.07
CA PHE A 274 22.00 3.66 10.75
C PHE A 274 21.35 5.02 10.64
N ASP A 275 22.03 5.98 10.02
CA ASP A 275 21.40 7.17 9.49
C ASP A 275 20.79 6.82 8.13
N ALA A 276 19.48 6.95 8.02
CA ALA A 276 18.75 6.45 6.88
C ALA A 276 17.79 7.49 6.29
N PHE A 277 17.67 7.48 4.97
CA PHE A 277 16.59 8.18 4.29
C PHE A 277 15.27 7.49 4.62
N ARG A 278 14.29 8.26 5.05
CA ARG A 278 12.91 7.81 5.20
C ARG A 278 12.19 8.03 3.88
N VAL A 279 11.91 6.94 3.19
CA VAL A 279 11.29 6.93 1.87
C VAL A 279 9.84 6.47 2.02
N GLU A 280 8.91 7.34 1.70
CA GLU A 280 7.48 7.08 1.75
C GLU A 280 6.95 6.77 0.35
N ILE A 281 6.20 5.68 0.22
CA ILE A 281 5.63 5.21 -1.03
C ILE A 281 4.13 5.06 -0.82
N SER A 282 3.34 5.63 -1.70
CA SER A 282 1.88 5.57 -1.64
C SER A 282 1.27 5.50 -3.03
N SER A 283 0.01 5.06 -3.10
CA SER A 283 -0.74 5.10 -4.34
C SER A 283 -0.92 6.54 -4.83
N ALA A 284 -0.57 6.81 -6.08
CA ALA A 284 -0.63 8.16 -6.66
C ALA A 284 -2.07 8.66 -6.90
N ASP A 285 -3.04 7.76 -6.87
CA ASP A 285 -4.48 8.07 -7.03
C ASP A 285 -5.23 8.18 -5.69
N GLY A 286 -4.50 8.13 -4.56
CA GLY A 286 -5.08 8.15 -3.22
C GLY A 286 -5.57 6.79 -2.74
N GLY A 287 -5.19 5.71 -3.41
CA GLY A 287 -5.46 4.34 -2.97
C GLY A 287 -4.80 3.95 -1.64
N SER A 288 -5.05 2.73 -1.22
CA SER A 288 -4.67 2.24 0.11
C SER A 288 -3.21 1.81 0.26
N ASP A 289 -2.47 1.71 -0.84
CA ASP A 289 -1.08 1.28 -0.78
C ASP A 289 -0.23 2.32 -0.03
N LYS A 290 0.38 1.89 1.06
CA LYS A 290 1.28 2.70 1.87
C LYS A 290 2.44 1.84 2.34
N LYS A 291 3.63 2.27 2.01
CA LYS A 291 4.88 1.65 2.43
C LYS A 291 5.88 2.72 2.80
N THR A 292 6.65 2.48 3.84
CA THR A 292 7.80 3.29 4.21
C THR A 292 9.02 2.37 4.26
N ILE A 293 10.11 2.75 3.62
CA ILE A 293 11.39 2.07 3.77
C ILE A 293 12.44 3.05 4.28
N TRP A 294 13.39 2.52 5.03
CA TRP A 294 14.55 3.25 5.53
C TRP A 294 15.79 2.73 4.82
N VAL A 295 16.43 3.60 4.08
CA VAL A 295 17.62 3.28 3.27
C VAL A 295 18.83 3.94 3.91
N ALA A 296 19.80 3.15 4.35
CA ALA A 296 21.04 3.64 4.95
C ALA A 296 21.79 4.56 3.97
N LYS A 297 22.17 5.76 4.41
CA LYS A 297 22.78 6.78 3.56
C LYS A 297 24.11 6.33 2.94
N ASP A 298 24.91 5.64 3.72
CA ASP A 298 26.29 5.30 3.32
C ASP A 298 26.36 4.06 2.43
N SER A 299 25.46 3.09 2.66
CA SER A 299 25.51 1.78 2.00
C SER A 299 24.38 1.54 1.02
N HIS A 300 23.38 2.41 0.96
CA HIS A 300 22.14 2.21 0.22
C HIS A 300 21.42 0.89 0.54
N LYS A 301 21.69 0.30 1.70
CA LYS A 301 20.98 -0.89 2.16
C LYS A 301 19.60 -0.50 2.72
N VAL A 302 18.59 -1.29 2.38
CA VAL A 302 17.29 -1.19 3.06
C VAL A 302 17.44 -1.80 4.44
N VAL A 303 17.37 -0.97 5.48
CA VAL A 303 17.58 -1.41 6.87
C VAL A 303 16.28 -1.66 7.60
N LYS A 304 15.20 -1.01 7.16
CA LYS A 304 13.87 -1.19 7.75
C LYS A 304 12.79 -0.95 6.70
N GLY A 305 11.66 -1.62 6.83
CA GLY A 305 10.47 -1.39 6.05
C GLY A 305 9.21 -1.50 6.89
N SER A 306 8.17 -0.77 6.51
CA SER A 306 6.83 -0.87 7.08
C SER A 306 5.80 -0.74 5.97
N ALA A 307 4.84 -1.65 5.91
CA ALA A 307 3.78 -1.63 4.91
C ALA A 307 2.42 -1.86 5.55
N VAL A 308 1.42 -1.15 5.08
CA VAL A 308 0.02 -1.39 5.44
C VAL A 308 -0.57 -2.40 4.47
N LEU A 309 -1.01 -3.53 5.01
CA LEU A 309 -1.61 -4.62 4.24
C LEU A 309 -3.13 -4.41 4.15
N ALA A 310 -3.56 -3.68 3.13
CA ALA A 310 -4.97 -3.36 2.93
C ALA A 310 -5.85 -4.62 2.79
N SER A 311 -5.35 -5.67 2.10
CA SER A 311 -6.03 -6.96 1.96
C SER A 311 -6.21 -7.72 3.27
N MET A 312 -5.46 -7.36 4.32
CA MET A 312 -5.52 -7.92 5.66
C MET A 312 -6.13 -6.92 6.68
N GLY A 313 -7.11 -6.13 6.26
CA GLY A 313 -7.82 -5.20 7.12
C GLY A 313 -6.94 -4.08 7.70
N GLY A 314 -5.91 -3.65 6.98
CA GLY A 314 -4.99 -2.61 7.45
C GLY A 314 -3.95 -3.10 8.46
N ALA A 315 -3.68 -4.41 8.49
CA ALA A 315 -2.56 -4.95 9.28
C ALA A 315 -1.24 -4.30 8.87
N VAL A 316 -0.37 -4.05 9.82
CA VAL A 316 0.95 -3.49 9.56
C VAL A 316 1.98 -4.62 9.53
N MET A 317 2.75 -4.66 8.47
CA MET A 317 3.94 -5.50 8.36
C MET A 317 5.19 -4.63 8.52
N THR A 318 6.08 -5.01 9.41
CA THR A 318 7.36 -4.34 9.62
C THR A 318 8.49 -5.33 9.37
N GLN A 319 9.49 -4.93 8.62
CA GLN A 319 10.72 -5.69 8.39
C GLN A 319 11.92 -4.93 8.93
N GLU A 320 12.86 -5.64 9.57
CA GLU A 320 14.08 -5.07 10.16
C GLU A 320 15.29 -5.93 9.77
N LEU A 321 16.34 -5.27 9.27
CA LEU A 321 17.57 -5.94 8.85
C LEU A 321 18.26 -6.60 10.04
N THR A 322 18.64 -7.87 9.87
CA THR A 322 19.37 -8.66 10.88
C THR A 322 20.82 -8.93 10.50
N GLU A 323 21.11 -9.05 9.18
CA GLU A 323 22.46 -9.28 8.62
C GLU A 323 22.61 -8.63 7.25
#